data_feb255dae3415a0e4099e643227ffb9b
#
_entry.id   feb255dae3415a0e4099e643227ffb9b
#
_cell.length_a   1.000
_cell.length_b   1.000
_cell.length_c   1.000
_cell.angle_alpha   90.00
_cell.angle_beta   90.00
_cell.angle_gamma   90.00
#
_symmetry.space_group_name_H-M   'P 1'
#
loop_
_entity.id
_entity.type
_entity.pdbx_description
1 polymer ?
#
loop_
_entity_poly.entity_id
_entity_poly.type
_entity_poly.pdbx_seq_one_letter_code
_entity_poly.pdbx_strand_id
1 'polypeptide(L)'
;MRNTKPYIIAEMGVNFYDTARALNISPLEAAKMYIDGASEAGCDCAKFQSYKADTIVSKNSPAYWDLSKEPTKTQYALFQKHDGFNEKDYRELCEYTHAKGMDFTSTPFDYASADYLEDMVDFYKISSSDLSNLPFIQYIAKKGKK
;
A
#
# COMPACT_ATOMS: atom_id res chain seq x y z
N MET A 1 -1.77 17.02 31.15
CA MET A 1 -2.22 16.59 29.80
C MET A 1 -0.95 16.27 29.00
N ARG A 2 -0.81 15.03 28.49
CA ARG A 2 0.32 14.73 27.56
C ARG A 2 0.03 15.47 26.26
N ASN A 3 0.82 16.49 25.94
CA ASN A 3 0.75 17.22 24.68
C ASN A 3 1.44 16.37 23.62
N THR A 4 0.79 15.26 23.21
CA THR A 4 1.32 14.39 22.15
C THR A 4 0.79 14.89 20.83
N LYS A 5 1.70 15.38 19.99
CA LYS A 5 1.40 15.69 18.58
C LYS A 5 0.74 14.45 17.95
N PRO A 6 -0.36 14.60 17.21
CA PRO A 6 -0.92 13.47 16.46
C PRO A 6 0.11 12.92 15.47
N TYR A 7 0.16 11.60 15.31
CA TYR A 7 0.97 10.91 14.30
C TYR A 7 0.20 10.87 12.98
N ILE A 8 0.76 11.48 11.95
CA ILE A 8 0.10 11.70 10.64
C ILE A 8 0.62 10.66 9.65
N ILE A 9 -0.28 9.82 9.15
CA ILE A 9 0.02 8.80 8.13
C ILE A 9 -0.54 9.27 6.79
N ALA A 10 0.32 9.48 5.80
CA ALA A 10 -0.10 9.77 4.44
C ALA A 10 -0.48 8.45 3.72
N GLU A 11 -1.75 8.33 3.32
CA GLU A 11 -2.25 7.17 2.57
C GLU A 11 -1.95 7.35 1.07
N MET A 12 -0.92 6.68 0.58
CA MET A 12 -0.55 6.64 -0.84
C MET A 12 -1.40 5.60 -1.59
N GLY A 13 -1.69 4.48 -0.92
CA GLY A 13 -2.41 3.35 -1.48
C GLY A 13 -1.72 2.81 -2.72
N VAL A 14 -2.45 2.84 -3.83
CA VAL A 14 -1.96 2.48 -5.18
C VAL A 14 -2.23 3.59 -6.21
N ASN A 15 -2.61 4.78 -5.76
CA ASN A 15 -3.04 5.89 -6.63
C ASN A 15 -1.90 6.41 -7.53
N PHE A 16 -0.66 6.20 -7.12
CA PHE A 16 0.52 6.60 -7.90
C PHE A 16 0.58 5.93 -9.29
N TYR A 17 -0.06 4.76 -9.50
CA TYR A 17 -0.15 4.14 -10.82
C TYR A 17 -0.95 4.99 -11.82
N ASP A 18 -2.03 5.64 -11.37
CA ASP A 18 -2.81 6.54 -12.22
C ASP A 18 -2.01 7.80 -12.55
N THR A 19 -1.30 8.35 -11.57
CA THR A 19 -0.40 9.48 -11.77
C THR A 19 0.74 9.14 -12.72
N ALA A 20 1.34 7.96 -12.59
CA ALA A 20 2.38 7.48 -13.50
C ALA A 20 1.89 7.44 -14.96
N ARG A 21 0.69 6.91 -15.18
CA ARG A 21 0.06 6.89 -16.51
C ARG A 21 -0.22 8.30 -17.04
N ALA A 22 -0.78 9.18 -16.20
CA ALA A 22 -1.13 10.55 -16.59
C ALA A 22 0.10 11.39 -16.94
N LEU A 23 1.21 11.20 -16.24
CA LEU A 23 2.46 11.94 -16.44
C LEU A 23 3.45 11.25 -17.38
N ASN A 24 3.15 10.02 -17.84
CA ASN A 24 4.04 9.19 -18.66
C ASN A 24 5.43 8.98 -18.03
N ILE A 25 5.43 8.67 -16.73
CA ILE A 25 6.61 8.33 -15.93
C ILE A 25 6.49 6.91 -15.36
N SER A 26 7.55 6.39 -14.74
CA SER A 26 7.46 5.08 -14.09
C SER A 26 6.58 5.14 -12.82
N PRO A 27 5.91 4.03 -12.45
CA PRO A 27 5.18 3.96 -11.18
C PRO A 27 6.05 4.25 -9.95
N LEU A 28 7.33 3.87 -10.00
CA LEU A 28 8.27 4.11 -8.93
C LEU A 28 8.59 5.61 -8.76
N GLU A 29 8.79 6.33 -9.87
CA GLU A 29 8.96 7.79 -9.84
C GLU A 29 7.71 8.48 -9.29
N ALA A 30 6.52 8.08 -9.75
CA ALA A 30 5.27 8.64 -9.24
C ALA A 30 5.10 8.37 -7.74
N ALA A 31 5.42 7.16 -7.26
CA ALA A 31 5.36 6.83 -5.84
C ALA A 31 6.34 7.69 -5.00
N LYS A 32 7.55 7.95 -5.51
CA LYS A 32 8.51 8.85 -4.85
C LYS A 32 8.01 10.30 -4.80
N MET A 33 7.32 10.78 -5.84
CA MET A 33 6.68 12.11 -5.80
C MET A 33 5.63 12.22 -4.68
N TYR A 34 4.87 11.15 -4.43
CA TYR A 34 3.92 11.10 -3.31
C TYR A 34 4.63 11.15 -1.96
N ILE A 35 5.76 10.44 -1.81
CA ILE A 35 6.60 10.50 -0.59
C ILE A 35 7.13 11.91 -0.39
N ASP A 36 7.63 12.57 -1.43
CA ASP A 36 8.11 13.95 -1.35
C ASP A 36 7.03 14.90 -0.88
N GLY A 37 5.83 14.85 -1.49
CA GLY A 37 4.70 15.66 -1.06
C GLY A 37 4.27 15.41 0.39
N ALA A 38 4.29 14.16 0.85
CA ALA A 38 3.98 13.82 2.24
C ALA A 38 5.03 14.35 3.21
N SER A 39 6.31 14.27 2.84
CA SER A 39 7.42 14.83 3.62
C SER A 39 7.30 16.35 3.73
N GLU A 40 7.05 17.04 2.61
CA GLU A 40 6.85 18.50 2.58
C GLU A 40 5.64 18.93 3.40
N ALA A 41 4.58 18.12 3.43
CA ALA A 41 3.39 18.35 4.25
C ALA A 41 3.62 18.08 5.75
N GLY A 42 4.76 17.53 6.14
CA GLY A 42 5.09 17.20 7.53
C GLY A 42 4.40 15.96 8.07
N CYS A 43 4.09 14.99 7.21
CA CYS A 43 3.60 13.68 7.64
C CYS A 43 4.69 12.88 8.34
N ASP A 44 4.27 11.99 9.25
CA ASP A 44 5.19 11.15 10.02
C ASP A 44 5.43 9.79 9.35
N CYS A 45 4.53 9.34 8.46
CA CYS A 45 4.62 8.02 7.82
C CYS A 45 4.02 8.04 6.40
N ALA A 46 4.65 7.30 5.48
CA ALA A 46 4.09 6.98 4.17
C ALA A 46 3.49 5.57 4.17
N LYS A 47 2.21 5.42 3.76
CA LYS A 47 1.52 4.14 3.75
C LYS A 47 1.07 3.73 2.35
N PHE A 48 1.50 2.53 1.94
CA PHE A 48 1.17 1.89 0.67
C PHE A 48 0.23 0.70 0.84
N GLN A 49 -0.07 0.01 -0.27
CA GLN A 49 -0.83 -1.24 -0.31
C GLN A 49 -0.05 -2.26 -1.14
N SER A 50 0.08 -3.47 -0.62
CA SER A 50 0.89 -4.52 -1.23
C SER A 50 0.06 -5.78 -1.45
N TYR A 51 -0.08 -6.17 -2.71
CA TYR A 51 -0.83 -7.34 -3.13
C TYR A 51 -0.47 -7.80 -4.53
N LYS A 52 -0.94 -8.98 -4.90
CA LYS A 52 -1.09 -9.42 -6.28
C LYS A 52 -2.57 -9.75 -6.54
N ALA A 53 -3.10 -9.34 -7.70
CA ALA A 53 -4.51 -9.57 -8.04
C ALA A 53 -4.89 -11.05 -7.96
N ASP A 54 -3.97 -11.95 -8.35
CA ASP A 54 -4.16 -13.41 -8.31
C ASP A 54 -4.36 -13.97 -6.88
N THR A 55 -3.90 -13.27 -5.84
CA THR A 55 -3.95 -13.75 -4.45
C THR A 55 -5.14 -13.20 -3.66
N ILE A 56 -5.75 -12.11 -4.11
CA ILE A 56 -6.75 -11.37 -3.31
C ILE A 56 -8.16 -11.39 -3.89
N VAL A 57 -8.34 -11.76 -5.16
CA VAL A 57 -9.66 -11.71 -5.79
C VAL A 57 -9.85 -12.78 -6.85
N SER A 58 -11.07 -13.31 -6.97
CA SER A 58 -11.45 -14.22 -8.04
C SER A 58 -11.47 -13.48 -9.39
N LYS A 59 -10.99 -14.15 -10.46
CA LYS A 59 -10.99 -13.61 -11.82
C LYS A 59 -12.37 -13.22 -12.33
N ASN A 60 -13.41 -13.84 -11.79
CA ASN A 60 -14.80 -13.63 -12.19
C ASN A 60 -15.57 -12.66 -11.26
N SER A 61 -14.92 -12.08 -10.25
CA SER A 61 -15.58 -11.13 -9.34
C SER A 61 -16.03 -9.89 -10.10
N PRO A 62 -17.33 -9.57 -10.14
CA PRO A 62 -17.84 -8.42 -10.89
C PRO A 62 -17.41 -7.10 -10.26
N ALA A 63 -17.41 -6.04 -11.06
CA ALA A 63 -17.27 -4.68 -10.56
C ALA A 63 -18.43 -4.35 -9.59
N TYR A 64 -18.12 -3.64 -8.49
CA TYR A 64 -19.11 -3.07 -7.55
C TYR A 64 -19.17 -1.54 -7.60
N TRP A 65 -18.43 -0.94 -8.52
CA TRP A 65 -18.36 0.51 -8.75
C TRP A 65 -19.18 0.93 -9.98
N ASP A 66 -19.32 2.22 -10.15
CA ASP A 66 -19.97 2.84 -11.31
C ASP A 66 -19.08 2.72 -12.56
N LEU A 67 -19.51 1.91 -13.52
CA LEU A 67 -18.78 1.64 -14.76
C LEU A 67 -18.68 2.87 -15.69
N SER A 68 -19.45 3.93 -15.46
CA SER A 68 -19.28 5.19 -16.20
C SER A 68 -18.05 5.97 -15.76
N LYS A 69 -17.56 5.72 -14.52
CA LYS A 69 -16.39 6.37 -13.93
C LYS A 69 -15.14 5.51 -14.05
N GLU A 70 -15.27 4.21 -13.85
CA GLU A 70 -14.20 3.21 -14.02
C GLU A 70 -14.75 2.08 -14.90
N PRO A 71 -14.36 2.00 -16.18
CA PRO A 71 -14.95 1.08 -17.16
C PRO A 71 -14.54 -0.39 -16.98
N THR A 72 -13.64 -0.69 -16.05
CA THR A 72 -13.17 -2.06 -15.79
C THR A 72 -14.29 -2.91 -15.22
N LYS A 73 -14.58 -4.03 -15.87
CA LYS A 73 -15.78 -4.86 -15.57
C LYS A 73 -15.61 -5.85 -14.43
N THR A 74 -14.37 -6.15 -14.03
CA THR A 74 -14.08 -7.11 -12.94
C THR A 74 -13.13 -6.51 -11.93
N GLN A 75 -13.25 -6.94 -10.67
CA GLN A 75 -12.34 -6.54 -9.61
C GLN A 75 -10.90 -6.98 -9.92
N TYR A 76 -10.74 -8.21 -10.45
CA TYR A 76 -9.45 -8.75 -10.84
C TYR A 76 -8.72 -7.83 -11.83
N ALA A 77 -9.40 -7.45 -12.91
CA ALA A 77 -8.81 -6.58 -13.93
C ALA A 77 -8.46 -5.17 -13.39
N LEU A 78 -9.24 -4.66 -12.42
CA LEU A 78 -8.91 -3.39 -11.75
C LEU A 78 -7.66 -3.54 -10.88
N PHE A 79 -7.61 -4.55 -10.01
CA PHE A 79 -6.46 -4.75 -9.14
C PHE A 79 -5.18 -5.05 -9.93
N GLN A 80 -5.28 -5.79 -11.04
CA GLN A 80 -4.14 -6.08 -11.92
C GLN A 80 -3.51 -4.81 -12.53
N LYS A 81 -4.28 -3.75 -12.74
CA LYS A 81 -3.73 -2.46 -13.19
C LYS A 81 -2.77 -1.82 -12.16
N HIS A 82 -2.84 -2.22 -10.90
CA HIS A 82 -2.20 -1.58 -9.75
C HIS A 82 -1.33 -2.55 -8.92
N ASP A 83 -1.00 -3.73 -9.44
CA ASP A 83 -0.19 -4.75 -8.73
C ASP A 83 1.21 -4.96 -9.32
N GLY A 84 1.70 -3.97 -10.08
CA GLY A 84 2.97 -4.08 -10.80
C GLY A 84 4.21 -4.16 -9.91
N PHE A 85 4.15 -3.64 -8.69
CA PHE A 85 5.30 -3.63 -7.77
C PHE A 85 5.61 -5.03 -7.23
N ASN A 86 6.90 -5.25 -7.00
CA ASN A 86 7.45 -6.43 -6.34
C ASN A 86 8.23 -6.03 -5.07
N GLU A 87 8.80 -6.99 -4.37
CA GLU A 87 9.58 -6.76 -3.14
C GLU A 87 10.67 -5.69 -3.33
N LYS A 88 11.40 -5.72 -4.45
CA LYS A 88 12.49 -4.76 -4.71
C LYS A 88 11.97 -3.33 -4.79
N ASP A 89 10.82 -3.12 -5.44
CA ASP A 89 10.21 -1.80 -5.56
C ASP A 89 9.80 -1.26 -4.19
N TYR A 90 9.17 -2.08 -3.34
CA TYR A 90 8.81 -1.68 -1.97
C TYR A 90 10.03 -1.43 -1.10
N ARG A 91 11.12 -2.17 -1.26
CA ARG A 91 12.38 -1.94 -0.55
C ARG A 91 12.98 -0.58 -0.92
N GLU A 92 12.98 -0.24 -2.20
CA GLU A 92 13.45 1.07 -2.67
C GLU A 92 12.58 2.22 -2.12
N LEU A 93 11.24 2.04 -2.05
CA LEU A 93 10.34 3.04 -1.44
C LEU A 93 10.56 3.16 0.07
N CYS A 94 10.81 2.05 0.77
CA CYS A 94 11.14 2.05 2.19
C CYS A 94 12.41 2.86 2.46
N GLU A 95 13.50 2.56 1.76
CA GLU A 95 14.76 3.29 1.87
C GLU A 95 14.60 4.78 1.56
N TYR A 96 13.84 5.09 0.50
CA TYR A 96 13.57 6.48 0.11
C TYR A 96 12.74 7.22 1.16
N THR A 97 11.75 6.57 1.76
CA THR A 97 10.90 7.15 2.82
C THR A 97 11.71 7.41 4.09
N HIS A 98 12.53 6.44 4.51
CA HIS A 98 13.42 6.60 5.66
C HIS A 98 14.46 7.72 5.44
N ALA A 99 14.99 7.88 4.22
CA ALA A 99 15.90 8.99 3.88
C ALA A 99 15.22 10.37 3.99
N LYS A 100 13.89 10.44 3.93
CA LYS A 100 13.10 11.67 4.19
C LYS A 100 12.75 11.86 5.67
N GLY A 101 13.19 10.96 6.55
CA GLY A 101 12.90 11.02 7.99
C GLY A 101 11.48 10.61 8.37
N MET A 102 10.77 9.89 7.50
CA MET A 102 9.43 9.36 7.76
C MET A 102 9.49 7.84 7.97
N ASP A 103 8.55 7.31 8.75
CA ASP A 103 8.31 5.88 8.84
C ASP A 103 7.70 5.34 7.55
N PHE A 104 7.97 4.06 7.25
CA PHE A 104 7.40 3.36 6.11
C PHE A 104 6.44 2.26 6.58
N THR A 105 5.27 2.18 5.96
CA THR A 105 4.40 1.03 6.12
C THR A 105 3.65 0.71 4.83
N SER A 106 3.19 -0.53 4.73
CA SER A 106 2.27 -0.97 3.68
C SER A 106 1.23 -1.91 4.27
N THR A 107 0.01 -1.86 3.75
CA THR A 107 -1.02 -2.84 4.08
C THR A 107 -0.80 -4.08 3.24
N PRO A 108 -0.38 -5.23 3.79
CA PRO A 108 -0.38 -6.48 3.06
C PRO A 108 -1.82 -7.00 2.93
N PHE A 109 -2.14 -7.58 1.78
CA PHE A 109 -3.42 -8.24 1.53
C PHE A 109 -3.25 -9.75 1.33
N ASP A 110 -2.03 -10.26 1.34
CA ASP A 110 -1.71 -11.69 1.23
C ASP A 110 -0.49 -12.05 2.06
N TYR A 111 -0.28 -13.36 2.26
CA TYR A 111 0.81 -13.89 3.08
C TYR A 111 2.19 -13.54 2.52
N ALA A 112 2.37 -13.61 1.20
CA ALA A 112 3.65 -13.29 0.56
C ALA A 112 4.01 -11.81 0.75
N SER A 113 3.01 -10.92 0.61
CA SER A 113 3.21 -9.49 0.91
C SER A 113 3.54 -9.25 2.38
N ALA A 114 2.88 -9.94 3.31
CA ALA A 114 3.20 -9.84 4.72
C ALA A 114 4.63 -10.30 5.04
N ASP A 115 5.13 -11.30 4.30
CA ASP A 115 6.47 -11.84 4.54
C ASP A 115 7.57 -10.89 4.06
N TYR A 116 7.53 -10.45 2.80
CA TYR A 116 8.60 -9.57 2.32
C TYR A 116 8.56 -8.17 2.96
N LEU A 117 7.41 -7.73 3.45
CA LEU A 117 7.30 -6.44 4.15
C LEU A 117 7.88 -6.48 5.57
N GLU A 118 8.10 -7.65 6.17
CA GLU A 118 8.50 -7.79 7.57
C GLU A 118 9.76 -6.98 7.92
N ASP A 119 10.76 -7.00 7.05
CA ASP A 119 12.00 -6.27 7.26
C ASP A 119 11.92 -4.77 6.89
N MET A 120 10.85 -4.36 6.23
CA MET A 120 10.73 -3.01 5.69
C MET A 120 9.82 -2.11 6.53
N VAL A 121 8.69 -2.65 7.03
CA VAL A 121 7.67 -1.83 7.71
C VAL A 121 8.04 -1.55 9.17
N ASP A 122 7.76 -0.34 9.63
CA ASP A 122 7.92 0.04 11.03
C ASP A 122 6.78 -0.51 11.90
N PHE A 123 5.62 -0.72 11.29
CA PHE A 123 4.45 -1.39 11.88
C PHE A 123 3.56 -1.97 10.77
N TYR A 124 2.71 -2.94 11.09
CA TYR A 124 1.72 -3.45 10.16
C TYR A 124 0.39 -2.71 10.25
N LYS A 125 -0.23 -2.49 9.10
CA LYS A 125 -1.63 -2.06 9.02
C LYS A 125 -2.48 -3.21 8.50
N ILE A 126 -3.46 -3.66 9.27
CA ILE A 126 -4.45 -4.64 8.82
C ILE A 126 -5.56 -3.94 8.03
N SER A 127 -5.89 -4.47 6.85
CA SER A 127 -6.99 -3.94 6.04
C SER A 127 -8.33 -4.11 6.74
N SER A 128 -9.26 -3.18 6.48
CA SER A 128 -10.66 -3.33 6.93
C SER A 128 -11.35 -4.54 6.28
N SER A 129 -10.94 -4.93 5.07
CA SER A 129 -11.42 -6.13 4.40
C SER A 129 -11.02 -7.43 5.11
N ASP A 130 -9.92 -7.40 5.87
CA ASP A 130 -9.39 -8.54 6.61
C ASP A 130 -9.81 -8.57 8.08
N LEU A 131 -10.69 -7.67 8.53
CA LEU A 131 -11.11 -7.60 9.93
C LEU A 131 -11.69 -8.93 10.47
N SER A 132 -12.34 -9.70 9.61
CA SER A 132 -12.87 -11.03 9.94
C SER A 132 -11.94 -12.19 9.57
N ASN A 133 -10.82 -11.93 8.91
CA ASN A 133 -9.82 -12.93 8.49
C ASN A 133 -8.86 -13.24 9.66
N LEU A 134 -9.39 -13.86 10.71
CA LEU A 134 -8.61 -14.17 11.92
C LEU A 134 -7.32 -14.94 11.68
N PRO A 135 -7.27 -15.95 10.76
CA PRO A 135 -6.01 -16.64 10.46
C PRO A 135 -4.93 -15.70 9.95
N PHE A 136 -5.26 -14.76 9.06
CA PHE A 136 -4.31 -13.79 8.53
C PHE A 136 -3.87 -12.77 9.58
N ILE A 137 -4.80 -12.27 10.39
CA ILE A 137 -4.47 -11.38 11.52
C ILE A 137 -3.51 -12.07 12.49
N GLN A 138 -3.77 -13.33 12.86
CA GLN A 138 -2.91 -14.11 13.74
C GLN A 138 -1.51 -14.34 13.12
N TYR A 139 -1.46 -14.54 11.80
CA TYR A 139 -0.20 -14.67 11.07
C TYR A 139 0.66 -13.41 11.19
N ILE A 140 0.08 -12.25 10.91
CA ILE A 140 0.77 -10.96 11.02
C ILE A 140 1.17 -10.67 12.47
N ALA A 141 0.28 -10.95 13.44
CA ALA A 141 0.57 -10.70 14.84
C ALA A 141 1.79 -11.51 15.36
N LYS A 142 2.03 -12.72 14.83
CA LYS A 142 3.19 -13.55 15.17
C LYS A 142 4.53 -12.95 14.73
N LYS A 143 4.54 -11.99 13.79
CA LYS A 143 5.74 -11.28 13.37
C LYS A 143 6.25 -10.27 14.42
N GLY A 144 5.47 -10.02 15.47
CA GLY A 144 5.91 -9.27 16.66
C GLY A 144 6.06 -7.76 16.48
N LYS A 145 5.64 -7.20 15.33
CA LYS A 145 5.61 -5.75 15.11
C LYS A 145 4.29 -5.14 15.63
N LYS A 146 4.29 -3.83 15.81
CA LYS A 146 3.07 -3.08 16.15
C LYS A 146 2.01 -3.21 15.07
#